data_24a5727d81a5794ae33d6965e01333f7
#
_entry.id   24a5727d81a5794ae33d6965e01333f7
#
_cell.length_a   1.000
_cell.length_b   1.000
_cell.length_c   1.000
_cell.angle_alpha   90.00
_cell.angle_beta   90.00
_cell.angle_gamma   90.00
#
_symmetry.space_group_name_H-M   'P 1'
#
loop_
_entity.id
_entity.type
_entity.pdbx_description
1 polymer ?
#
loop_
_entity_poly.entity_id
_entity_poly.type
_entity_poly.pdbx_seq_one_letter_code
_entity_poly.pdbx_strand_id
1 'polypeptide(L)'
;MKGFYLLLVAVAAIGGGALWYQSQRNVAPPAPSAPLPVAAADAFHGFTLGSASAPVEVTEYSDFECPFCASFATVQMPVIREQLIATGKLRWRFRDFPLPSHQYSRYAAMAAQCAGEQGKFWQMHDQLFNNHQWAQTGKNPRSLFRDFARASGLDLDKYDACMDGQRYAARLDASIQEGDALGVRGTPSFFVKGRPYTGRGTSDDFKALVDSLTKTHK
;
A
#
# COMPACT_ATOMS: atom_id res chain seq x y z
N MET A 1 24.24 -59.58 10.93
CA MET A 1 24.77 -58.32 10.42
C MET A 1 23.68 -57.41 9.81
N LYS A 2 22.69 -57.91 9.06
CA LYS A 2 21.63 -57.09 8.46
C LYS A 2 20.77 -56.32 9.48
N GLY A 3 20.45 -56.92 10.64
CA GLY A 3 19.64 -56.26 11.68
C GLY A 3 20.33 -55.06 12.37
N PHE A 4 21.67 -55.12 12.49
CA PHE A 4 22.45 -54.02 13.07
C PHE A 4 22.48 -52.77 12.18
N TYR A 5 22.59 -52.95 10.88
CA TYR A 5 22.54 -51.85 9.91
C TYR A 5 21.14 -51.18 9.85
N LEU A 6 20.06 -51.96 9.96
CA LEU A 6 18.70 -51.41 10.00
C LEU A 6 18.48 -50.60 11.25
N LEU A 7 19.02 -51.01 12.40
CA LEU A 7 18.93 -50.23 13.65
C LEU A 7 19.69 -48.90 13.57
N LEU A 8 20.89 -48.88 12.97
CA LEU A 8 21.69 -47.69 12.77
C LEU A 8 21.01 -46.68 11.82
N VAL A 9 20.39 -47.15 10.73
CA VAL A 9 19.65 -46.31 9.80
C VAL A 9 18.42 -45.70 10.48
N ALA A 10 17.69 -46.49 11.30
CA ALA A 10 16.53 -46.00 12.02
C ALA A 10 16.91 -44.92 13.06
N VAL A 11 18.01 -45.12 13.80
CA VAL A 11 18.50 -44.12 14.79
C VAL A 11 18.98 -42.85 14.08
N ALA A 12 19.66 -42.94 12.94
CA ALA A 12 20.09 -41.79 12.17
C ALA A 12 18.91 -41.01 11.57
N ALA A 13 17.86 -41.70 11.11
CA ALA A 13 16.66 -41.05 10.58
C ALA A 13 15.86 -40.33 11.66
N ILE A 14 15.71 -40.94 12.86
CA ILE A 14 15.01 -40.33 13.99
C ILE A 14 15.81 -39.14 14.54
N GLY A 15 17.14 -39.32 14.72
CA GLY A 15 18.03 -38.26 15.21
C GLY A 15 18.11 -37.07 14.25
N GLY A 16 18.27 -37.37 12.95
CA GLY A 16 18.30 -36.32 11.90
C GLY A 16 16.99 -35.59 11.76
N GLY A 17 15.86 -36.32 11.82
CA GLY A 17 14.51 -35.71 11.82
C GLY A 17 14.24 -34.81 13.03
N ALA A 18 14.68 -35.25 14.22
CA ALA A 18 14.53 -34.46 15.45
C ALA A 18 15.37 -33.17 15.43
N LEU A 19 16.62 -33.26 14.94
CA LEU A 19 17.51 -32.10 14.78
C LEU A 19 16.98 -31.13 13.73
N TRP A 20 16.48 -31.64 12.61
CA TRP A 20 15.85 -30.79 11.59
C TRP A 20 14.60 -30.10 12.12
N TYR A 21 13.74 -30.81 12.84
CA TYR A 21 12.52 -30.27 13.47
C TYR A 21 12.84 -29.21 14.55
N GLN A 22 13.89 -29.44 15.35
CA GLN A 22 14.37 -28.46 16.31
C GLN A 22 14.98 -27.21 15.65
N SER A 23 15.70 -27.38 14.57
CA SER A 23 16.26 -26.27 13.79
C SER A 23 15.16 -25.37 13.21
N GLN A 24 14.04 -25.94 12.80
CA GLN A 24 12.86 -25.18 12.33
C GLN A 24 12.16 -24.40 13.45
N ARG A 25 12.18 -24.93 14.69
CA ARG A 25 11.56 -24.25 15.85
C ARG A 25 12.41 -23.10 16.40
N ASN A 26 13.71 -23.12 16.15
CA ASN A 26 14.64 -22.11 16.67
C ASN A 26 14.87 -20.93 15.71
N VAL A 27 14.17 -20.88 14.58
CA VAL A 27 14.08 -19.65 13.79
C VAL A 27 13.12 -18.74 14.54
N ALA A 28 13.67 -17.98 15.51
CA ALA A 28 12.94 -16.90 16.13
C ALA A 28 12.42 -15.98 15.00
N PRO A 29 11.14 -15.56 15.05
CA PRO A 29 10.69 -14.53 14.12
C PRO A 29 11.65 -13.34 14.26
N PRO A 30 12.01 -12.67 13.15
CA PRO A 30 12.87 -11.49 13.21
C PRO A 30 12.30 -10.56 14.29
N ALA A 31 13.14 -10.19 15.24
CA ALA A 31 12.74 -9.28 16.31
C ALA A 31 12.08 -8.07 15.65
N PRO A 32 10.95 -7.59 16.17
CA PRO A 32 10.34 -6.37 15.65
C PRO A 32 11.43 -5.31 15.63
N SER A 33 11.72 -4.78 14.44
CA SER A 33 12.69 -3.69 14.25
C SER A 33 12.30 -2.59 15.23
N ALA A 34 13.27 -2.10 15.99
CA ALA A 34 13.04 -1.03 16.95
C ALA A 34 12.27 0.10 16.25
N PRO A 35 11.25 0.68 16.91
CA PRO A 35 10.50 1.78 16.32
C PRO A 35 11.49 2.86 15.87
N LEU A 36 11.47 3.16 14.58
CA LEU A 36 12.25 4.32 14.08
C LEU A 36 11.70 5.58 14.78
N PRO A 37 12.57 6.58 15.05
CA PRO A 37 12.10 7.80 15.70
C PRO A 37 10.92 8.39 14.94
N VAL A 38 9.84 8.66 15.65
CA VAL A 38 8.57 9.20 15.12
C VAL A 38 8.77 10.46 14.26
N ALA A 39 9.81 11.24 14.52
CA ALA A 39 10.17 12.43 13.76
C ALA A 39 10.44 12.20 12.25
N ALA A 40 10.80 11.00 11.81
CA ALA A 40 10.99 10.71 10.38
C ALA A 40 9.68 10.32 9.67
N ALA A 41 8.66 9.91 10.41
CA ALA A 41 7.34 9.56 9.88
C ALA A 41 6.43 10.79 9.74
N ASP A 42 6.58 11.78 10.60
CA ASP A 42 5.73 12.99 10.66
C ASP A 42 5.88 13.94 9.46
N ALA A 43 6.96 13.81 8.68
CA ALA A 43 7.21 14.68 7.52
C ALA A 43 6.52 14.23 6.23
N PHE A 44 6.00 13.01 6.17
CA PHE A 44 5.37 12.48 4.95
C PHE A 44 3.84 12.52 5.05
N HIS A 45 3.25 13.46 4.37
CA HIS A 45 1.80 13.67 4.38
C HIS A 45 1.05 12.94 3.24
N GLY A 46 1.67 12.00 2.55
CA GLY A 46 1.07 11.26 1.42
C GLY A 46 1.50 11.78 0.06
N PHE A 47 1.11 11.03 -0.98
CA PHE A 47 1.35 11.44 -2.37
C PHE A 47 0.21 12.30 -2.87
N THR A 48 0.54 13.42 -3.51
CA THR A 48 -0.45 14.38 -3.98
C THR A 48 -0.51 14.44 -5.49
N LEU A 49 -1.70 14.67 -6.02
CA LEU A 49 -1.99 14.92 -7.43
C LEU A 49 -2.77 16.24 -7.56
N GLY A 50 -2.37 17.07 -8.50
CA GLY A 50 -2.99 18.39 -8.72
C GLY A 50 -2.21 19.55 -8.11
N SER A 51 -2.73 20.75 -8.30
CA SER A 51 -2.09 21.98 -7.88
C SER A 51 -2.06 22.15 -6.36
N ALA A 52 -0.91 22.62 -5.83
CA ALA A 52 -0.81 23.01 -4.43
C ALA A 52 -1.73 24.18 -4.06
N SER A 53 -2.13 25.00 -5.06
CA SER A 53 -3.05 26.13 -4.89
C SER A 53 -4.52 25.77 -5.10
N ALA A 54 -4.86 24.50 -5.29
CA ALA A 54 -6.26 24.07 -5.44
C ALA A 54 -7.06 24.43 -4.18
N PRO A 55 -8.27 25.02 -4.32
CA PRO A 55 -9.07 25.48 -3.18
C PRO A 55 -9.61 24.34 -2.30
N VAL A 56 -9.69 23.15 -2.84
CA VAL A 56 -10.18 21.96 -2.13
C VAL A 56 -9.11 20.86 -2.17
N GLU A 57 -8.87 20.24 -1.02
CA GLU A 57 -8.05 19.02 -0.93
C GLU A 57 -8.90 17.89 -0.37
N VAL A 58 -8.84 16.73 -1.02
CA VAL A 58 -9.41 15.47 -0.55
C VAL A 58 -8.26 14.53 -0.22
N THR A 59 -8.28 13.95 0.98
CA THR A 59 -7.40 12.86 1.37
C THR A 59 -8.13 11.53 1.28
N GLU A 60 -7.57 10.59 0.54
CA GLU A 60 -8.04 9.20 0.43
C GLU A 60 -7.13 8.30 1.26
N TYR A 61 -7.71 7.54 2.20
CA TYR A 61 -7.07 6.39 2.81
C TYR A 61 -7.46 5.15 2.03
N SER A 62 -6.48 4.49 1.44
CA SER A 62 -6.70 3.46 0.42
C SER A 62 -5.80 2.24 0.62
N ASP A 63 -6.25 1.11 0.10
CA ASP A 63 -5.57 -0.17 0.13
C ASP A 63 -5.52 -0.75 -1.27
N PHE A 64 -4.32 -1.05 -1.75
CA PHE A 64 -4.11 -1.57 -3.12
C PHE A 64 -4.73 -2.95 -3.36
N GLU A 65 -4.97 -3.75 -2.31
CA GLU A 65 -5.62 -5.07 -2.42
C GLU A 65 -7.14 -4.98 -2.29
N CYS A 66 -7.70 -3.83 -1.89
CA CYS A 66 -9.12 -3.64 -1.71
C CYS A 66 -9.86 -3.52 -3.05
N PRO A 67 -10.89 -4.36 -3.33
CA PRO A 67 -11.64 -4.30 -4.57
C PRO A 67 -12.45 -3.01 -4.74
N PHE A 68 -12.90 -2.41 -3.64
CA PHE A 68 -13.62 -1.12 -3.68
C PHE A 68 -12.67 0.03 -4.03
N CYS A 69 -11.42 0.00 -3.55
CA CYS A 69 -10.37 0.96 -3.94
C CYS A 69 -10.04 0.81 -5.43
N ALA A 70 -9.89 -0.42 -5.92
CA ALA A 70 -9.65 -0.68 -7.33
C ALA A 70 -10.81 -0.17 -8.21
N SER A 71 -12.05 -0.41 -7.82
CA SER A 71 -13.22 0.12 -8.51
C SER A 71 -13.24 1.65 -8.52
N PHE A 72 -12.94 2.29 -7.38
CA PHE A 72 -12.83 3.74 -7.30
C PHE A 72 -11.72 4.28 -8.22
N ALA A 73 -10.53 3.71 -8.14
CA ALA A 73 -9.36 4.15 -8.91
C ALA A 73 -9.55 4.00 -10.42
N THR A 74 -10.28 2.96 -10.87
CA THR A 74 -10.48 2.67 -12.30
C THR A 74 -11.72 3.32 -12.90
N VAL A 75 -12.75 3.60 -12.10
CA VAL A 75 -14.03 4.14 -12.60
C VAL A 75 -14.20 5.62 -12.26
N GLN A 76 -13.95 6.02 -11.00
CA GLN A 76 -14.24 7.39 -10.56
C GLN A 76 -13.03 8.32 -10.74
N MET A 77 -11.83 7.84 -10.42
CA MET A 77 -10.62 8.66 -10.43
C MET A 77 -10.28 9.24 -11.82
N PRO A 78 -10.47 8.55 -12.96
CA PRO A 78 -10.24 9.15 -14.27
C PRO A 78 -11.07 10.42 -14.52
N VAL A 79 -12.36 10.41 -14.16
CA VAL A 79 -13.26 11.56 -14.29
C VAL A 79 -12.84 12.69 -13.32
N ILE A 80 -12.48 12.33 -12.08
CA ILE A 80 -11.99 13.28 -11.08
C ILE A 80 -10.70 13.95 -11.56
N ARG A 81 -9.75 13.16 -12.09
CA ARG A 81 -8.48 13.69 -12.65
C ARG A 81 -8.75 14.70 -13.76
N GLU A 82 -9.60 14.37 -14.71
CA GLU A 82 -9.89 15.22 -15.87
C GLU A 82 -10.66 16.48 -15.47
N GLN A 83 -11.76 16.35 -14.72
CA GLN A 83 -12.70 17.43 -14.52
C GLN A 83 -12.35 18.34 -13.33
N LEU A 84 -11.66 17.83 -12.32
CA LEU A 84 -11.40 18.55 -11.09
C LEU A 84 -9.92 18.81 -10.83
N ILE A 85 -9.06 17.79 -11.01
CA ILE A 85 -7.64 17.92 -10.70
C ILE A 85 -6.89 18.67 -11.81
N ALA A 86 -7.08 18.28 -13.07
CA ALA A 86 -6.44 18.94 -14.22
C ALA A 86 -6.90 20.39 -14.40
N THR A 87 -8.11 20.72 -13.94
CA THR A 87 -8.66 22.09 -13.95
C THR A 87 -8.22 22.92 -12.74
N GLY A 88 -7.38 22.39 -11.84
CA GLY A 88 -6.87 23.10 -10.66
C GLY A 88 -7.89 23.32 -9.54
N LYS A 89 -9.06 22.70 -9.61
CA LYS A 89 -10.14 22.87 -8.62
C LYS A 89 -9.98 22.00 -7.40
N LEU A 90 -9.29 20.84 -7.57
CA LEU A 90 -9.13 19.82 -6.55
C LEU A 90 -7.68 19.37 -6.50
N ARG A 91 -7.15 19.19 -5.29
CA ARG A 91 -5.93 18.46 -5.00
C ARG A 91 -6.30 17.15 -4.35
N TRP A 92 -5.73 16.06 -4.84
CA TRP A 92 -5.93 14.73 -4.29
C TRP A 92 -4.71 14.31 -3.49
N ARG A 93 -4.92 13.75 -2.30
CA ARG A 93 -3.87 13.19 -1.44
C ARG A 93 -4.17 11.72 -1.20
N PHE A 94 -3.22 10.87 -1.51
CA PHE A 94 -3.28 9.43 -1.24
C PHE A 94 -2.51 9.08 0.03
N ARG A 95 -3.14 8.31 0.91
CA ARG A 95 -2.56 7.75 2.12
C ARG A 95 -2.74 6.23 2.11
N ASP A 96 -1.67 5.50 2.36
CA ASP A 96 -1.73 4.05 2.48
C ASP A 96 -2.47 3.65 3.75
N PHE A 97 -3.43 2.75 3.61
CA PHE A 97 -4.14 2.14 4.74
C PHE A 97 -4.35 0.63 4.48
N PRO A 98 -3.26 -0.16 4.46
CA PRO A 98 -3.32 -1.60 4.32
C PRO A 98 -4.18 -2.25 5.40
N LEU A 99 -5.23 -2.96 5.00
CA LEU A 99 -6.11 -3.66 5.92
C LEU A 99 -5.47 -4.98 6.39
N PRO A 100 -5.61 -5.35 7.68
CA PRO A 100 -5.02 -6.59 8.22
C PRO A 100 -5.53 -7.87 7.56
N SER A 101 -6.73 -7.84 6.98
CA SER A 101 -7.34 -8.97 6.26
C SER A 101 -6.76 -9.21 4.87
N HIS A 102 -5.97 -8.29 4.32
CA HIS A 102 -5.41 -8.33 2.99
C HIS A 102 -3.94 -8.78 3.04
N GLN A 103 -3.66 -9.94 2.44
CA GLN A 103 -2.37 -10.62 2.58
C GLN A 103 -1.19 -9.85 1.99
N TYR A 104 -1.38 -9.21 0.84
CA TYR A 104 -0.32 -8.54 0.09
C TYR A 104 -0.45 -7.01 0.08
N SER A 105 -1.41 -6.47 0.81
CA SER A 105 -1.70 -5.05 0.85
C SER A 105 -0.49 -4.20 1.25
N ARG A 106 0.20 -4.58 2.34
CA ARG A 106 1.43 -3.89 2.77
C ARG A 106 2.56 -4.01 1.73
N TYR A 107 2.64 -5.14 1.04
CA TYR A 107 3.65 -5.35 -0.01
C TYR A 107 3.36 -4.47 -1.23
N ALA A 108 2.09 -4.34 -1.62
CA ALA A 108 1.66 -3.44 -2.70
C ALA A 108 1.89 -1.96 -2.34
N ALA A 109 1.56 -1.57 -1.11
CA ALA A 109 1.85 -0.22 -0.61
C ALA A 109 3.35 0.08 -0.62
N MET A 110 4.20 -0.88 -0.18
CA MET A 110 5.66 -0.76 -0.25
C MET A 110 6.13 -0.55 -1.69
N ALA A 111 5.58 -1.31 -2.66
CA ALA A 111 5.92 -1.19 -4.07
C ALA A 111 5.61 0.22 -4.62
N ALA A 112 4.46 0.78 -4.24
CA ALA A 112 4.07 2.14 -4.62
C ALA A 112 4.97 3.20 -3.96
N GLN A 113 5.35 3.02 -2.67
CA GLN A 113 6.27 3.90 -1.97
C GLN A 113 7.67 3.89 -2.60
N CYS A 114 8.19 2.70 -2.97
CA CYS A 114 9.47 2.55 -3.66
C CYS A 114 9.46 3.21 -5.05
N ALA A 115 8.33 3.16 -5.75
CA ALA A 115 8.14 3.90 -6.99
C ALA A 115 8.09 5.41 -6.75
N GLY A 116 7.49 5.82 -5.63
CA GLY A 116 7.43 7.23 -5.21
C GLY A 116 8.79 7.84 -4.95
N GLU A 117 9.77 7.07 -4.45
CA GLU A 117 11.18 7.50 -4.32
C GLU A 117 11.78 7.96 -5.64
N GLN A 118 11.33 7.36 -6.74
CA GLN A 118 11.77 7.69 -8.10
C GLN A 118 10.81 8.64 -8.84
N GLY A 119 9.87 9.29 -8.11
CA GLY A 119 8.86 10.18 -8.68
C GLY A 119 7.79 9.48 -9.53
N LYS A 120 7.62 8.17 -9.36
CA LYS A 120 6.73 7.32 -10.17
C LYS A 120 5.59 6.69 -9.36
N PHE A 121 5.22 7.28 -8.22
CA PHE A 121 4.14 6.77 -7.37
C PHE A 121 2.85 6.55 -8.17
N TRP A 122 2.38 7.58 -8.90
CA TRP A 122 1.10 7.52 -9.60
C TRP A 122 1.09 6.53 -10.76
N GLN A 123 2.24 6.34 -11.43
CA GLN A 123 2.39 5.30 -12.46
C GLN A 123 2.26 3.89 -11.85
N MET A 124 2.91 3.65 -10.72
CA MET A 124 2.82 2.37 -10.01
C MET A 124 1.42 2.16 -9.41
N HIS A 125 0.83 3.19 -8.82
CA HIS A 125 -0.56 3.22 -8.36
C HIS A 125 -1.52 2.74 -9.46
N ASP A 126 -1.40 3.33 -10.65
CA ASP A 126 -2.26 3.00 -11.77
C ASP A 126 -2.01 1.55 -12.27
N GLN A 127 -0.76 1.06 -12.26
CA GLN A 127 -0.45 -0.34 -12.58
C GLN A 127 -1.10 -1.31 -11.59
N LEU A 128 -1.00 -1.03 -10.28
CA LEU A 128 -1.53 -1.88 -9.23
C LEU A 128 -3.06 -2.00 -9.31
N PHE A 129 -3.76 -0.89 -9.54
CA PHE A 129 -5.22 -0.89 -9.60
C PHE A 129 -5.77 -1.35 -10.96
N ASN A 130 -5.17 -0.96 -12.09
CA ASN A 130 -5.65 -1.37 -13.41
C ASN A 130 -5.46 -2.87 -13.68
N ASN A 131 -4.53 -3.52 -12.95
CA ASN A 131 -4.25 -4.95 -13.07
C ASN A 131 -4.66 -5.71 -11.80
N HIS A 132 -5.71 -5.31 -11.12
CA HIS A 132 -6.08 -5.74 -9.77
C HIS A 132 -6.35 -7.24 -9.61
N GLN A 133 -6.37 -8.02 -10.70
CA GLN A 133 -6.54 -9.49 -10.65
C GLN A 133 -5.49 -10.17 -9.76
N TRP A 134 -4.30 -9.56 -9.56
CA TRP A 134 -3.28 -10.10 -8.68
C TRP A 134 -3.77 -10.32 -7.23
N ALA A 135 -4.66 -9.45 -6.74
CA ALA A 135 -5.24 -9.53 -5.41
C ALA A 135 -6.11 -10.79 -5.19
N GLN A 136 -6.59 -11.41 -6.27
CA GLN A 136 -7.49 -12.57 -6.22
C GLN A 136 -6.76 -13.90 -6.40
N THR A 137 -5.48 -13.89 -6.76
CA THR A 137 -4.74 -15.12 -7.12
C THR A 137 -4.25 -15.90 -5.90
N GLY A 138 -4.12 -15.27 -4.74
CA GLY A 138 -3.46 -15.82 -3.55
C GLY A 138 -1.96 -16.12 -3.76
N LYS A 139 -1.38 -15.78 -4.92
CA LYS A 139 0.03 -15.98 -5.25
C LYS A 139 0.86 -14.77 -4.85
N ASN A 140 2.12 -15.01 -4.45
CA ASN A 140 3.05 -13.93 -4.17
C ASN A 140 3.25 -13.05 -5.42
N PRO A 141 2.89 -11.76 -5.37
CA PRO A 141 2.91 -10.88 -6.53
C PRO A 141 4.29 -10.25 -6.82
N ARG A 142 5.36 -10.68 -6.16
CA ARG A 142 6.69 -10.04 -6.25
C ARG A 142 7.18 -9.84 -7.68
N SER A 143 7.15 -10.88 -8.51
CA SER A 143 7.59 -10.80 -9.91
C SER A 143 6.70 -9.86 -10.72
N LEU A 144 5.39 -9.94 -10.51
CA LEU A 144 4.41 -9.09 -11.19
C LEU A 144 4.60 -7.61 -10.84
N PHE A 145 4.82 -7.30 -9.55
CA PHE A 145 5.06 -5.90 -9.14
C PHE A 145 6.39 -5.36 -9.67
N ARG A 146 7.40 -6.22 -9.84
CA ARG A 146 8.65 -5.86 -10.52
C ARG A 146 8.41 -5.57 -12.01
N ASP A 147 7.50 -6.30 -12.67
CA ASP A 147 7.10 -6.02 -14.04
C ASP A 147 6.30 -4.71 -14.14
N PHE A 148 5.45 -4.41 -13.16
CA PHE A 148 4.78 -3.11 -13.06
C PHE A 148 5.77 -1.97 -12.84
N ALA A 149 6.81 -2.18 -12.03
CA ALA A 149 7.89 -1.22 -11.84
C ALA A 149 8.61 -0.93 -13.17
N ARG A 150 8.92 -1.97 -13.93
CA ARG A 150 9.51 -1.84 -15.27
C ARG A 150 8.59 -1.06 -16.23
N ALA A 151 7.30 -1.42 -16.27
CA ALA A 151 6.31 -0.74 -17.10
C ALA A 151 6.11 0.74 -16.70
N SER A 152 6.31 1.06 -15.42
CA SER A 152 6.27 2.43 -14.90
C SER A 152 7.56 3.23 -15.15
N GLY A 153 8.58 2.61 -15.76
CA GLY A 153 9.86 3.26 -16.09
C GLY A 153 10.75 3.49 -14.88
N LEU A 154 10.73 2.58 -13.88
CA LEU A 154 11.62 2.61 -12.74
C LEU A 154 12.99 2.02 -13.06
N ASP A 155 14.01 2.52 -12.37
CA ASP A 155 15.28 1.83 -12.17
C ASP A 155 15.01 0.62 -11.26
N LEU A 156 15.15 -0.59 -11.81
CA LEU A 156 14.79 -1.83 -11.14
C LEU A 156 15.74 -2.19 -10.01
N ASP A 157 17.02 -1.82 -10.10
CA ASP A 157 18.00 -2.10 -9.04
C ASP A 157 17.68 -1.27 -7.80
N LYS A 158 17.30 -0.01 -7.97
CA LYS A 158 16.84 0.85 -6.88
C LYS A 158 15.52 0.37 -6.30
N TYR A 159 14.60 -0.06 -7.17
CA TYR A 159 13.31 -0.61 -6.74
C TYR A 159 13.50 -1.88 -5.92
N ASP A 160 14.29 -2.84 -6.39
CA ASP A 160 14.57 -4.10 -5.69
C ASP A 160 15.27 -3.83 -4.34
N ALA A 161 16.27 -2.96 -4.30
CA ALA A 161 16.95 -2.57 -3.05
C ALA A 161 16.00 -1.90 -2.04
N CYS A 162 15.05 -1.09 -2.50
CA CYS A 162 14.03 -0.47 -1.66
C CYS A 162 13.05 -1.51 -1.10
N MET A 163 12.57 -2.43 -1.94
CA MET A 163 11.63 -3.48 -1.56
C MET A 163 12.25 -4.47 -0.58
N ASP A 164 13.47 -4.94 -0.85
CA ASP A 164 14.18 -5.91 -0.01
C ASP A 164 14.58 -5.30 1.34
N GLY A 165 14.95 -4.03 1.36
CA GLY A 165 15.24 -3.28 2.57
C GLY A 165 14.00 -2.81 3.34
N GLN A 166 12.78 -3.06 2.86
CA GLN A 166 11.53 -2.59 3.46
C GLN A 166 11.58 -1.11 3.87
N ARG A 167 12.20 -0.28 3.01
CA ARG A 167 12.63 1.11 3.31
C ARG A 167 11.53 1.99 3.89
N TYR A 168 10.28 1.76 3.50
CA TYR A 168 9.14 2.59 3.90
C TYR A 168 8.19 1.92 4.90
N ALA A 169 8.61 0.82 5.56
CA ALA A 169 7.78 0.12 6.55
C ALA A 169 7.24 1.06 7.64
N ALA A 170 8.13 1.86 8.24
CA ALA A 170 7.74 2.82 9.29
C ALA A 170 6.78 3.91 8.77
N ARG A 171 6.92 4.34 7.50
CA ARG A 171 6.00 5.31 6.88
C ARG A 171 4.60 4.72 6.69
N LEU A 172 4.52 3.44 6.31
CA LEU A 172 3.25 2.73 6.23
C LEU A 172 2.60 2.59 7.60
N ASP A 173 3.37 2.23 8.63
CA ASP A 173 2.88 2.14 10.00
C ASP A 173 2.34 3.49 10.50
N ALA A 174 3.04 4.58 10.24
CA ALA A 174 2.59 5.93 10.58
C ALA A 174 1.28 6.31 9.85
N SER A 175 1.14 5.94 8.57
CA SER A 175 -0.08 6.19 7.80
C SER A 175 -1.28 5.40 8.34
N ILE A 176 -1.06 4.14 8.75
CA ILE A 176 -2.08 3.32 9.40
C ILE A 176 -2.50 3.94 10.73
N GLN A 177 -1.53 4.29 11.59
CA GLN A 177 -1.80 4.92 12.90
C GLN A 177 -2.57 6.24 12.76
N GLU A 178 -2.23 7.07 11.77
CA GLU A 178 -2.96 8.30 11.46
C GLU A 178 -4.41 8.00 11.07
N GLY A 179 -4.62 7.05 10.15
CA GLY A 179 -5.96 6.65 9.72
C GLY A 179 -6.79 6.08 10.87
N ASP A 180 -6.19 5.23 11.72
CA ASP A 180 -6.85 4.68 12.92
C ASP A 180 -7.27 5.80 13.89
N ALA A 181 -6.40 6.77 14.14
CA ALA A 181 -6.68 7.93 15.00
C ALA A 181 -7.80 8.82 14.43
N LEU A 182 -7.92 8.90 13.11
CA LEU A 182 -9.00 9.60 12.42
C LEU A 182 -10.30 8.78 12.32
N GLY A 183 -10.29 7.53 12.78
CA GLY A 183 -11.46 6.66 12.78
C GLY A 183 -11.72 5.96 11.45
N VAL A 184 -10.72 5.80 10.57
CA VAL A 184 -10.83 4.96 9.37
C VAL A 184 -11.13 3.52 9.79
N ARG A 185 -12.18 2.91 9.21
CA ARG A 185 -12.61 1.53 9.52
C ARG A 185 -12.66 0.64 8.28
N GLY A 186 -12.37 1.19 7.11
CA GLY A 186 -12.37 0.50 5.83
C GLY A 186 -11.88 1.41 4.72
N THR A 187 -11.69 0.84 3.54
CA THR A 187 -11.14 1.54 2.39
C THR A 187 -12.04 1.37 1.14
N PRO A 188 -12.11 2.38 0.27
CA PRO A 188 -11.53 3.71 0.44
C PRO A 188 -12.28 4.54 1.48
N SER A 189 -11.57 5.36 2.25
CA SER A 189 -12.15 6.38 3.13
C SER A 189 -11.65 7.76 2.74
N PHE A 190 -12.54 8.74 2.68
CA PHE A 190 -12.21 10.08 2.21
C PHE A 190 -12.35 11.11 3.32
N PHE A 191 -11.47 12.11 3.29
CA PHE A 191 -11.46 13.22 4.25
C PHE A 191 -11.32 14.55 3.51
N VAL A 192 -12.02 15.56 4.00
CA VAL A 192 -11.96 16.93 3.50
C VAL A 192 -11.70 17.86 4.67
N LYS A 193 -10.61 18.64 4.60
CA LYS A 193 -10.20 19.54 5.71
C LYS A 193 -10.12 18.79 7.06
N GLY A 194 -9.60 17.55 7.07
CA GLY A 194 -9.44 16.72 8.26
C GLY A 194 -10.73 16.11 8.82
N ARG A 195 -11.87 16.24 8.14
CA ARG A 195 -13.15 15.66 8.55
C ARG A 195 -13.56 14.53 7.62
N PRO A 196 -14.14 13.43 8.14
CA PRO A 196 -14.64 12.35 7.30
C PRO A 196 -15.65 12.88 6.27
N TYR A 197 -15.48 12.45 5.03
CA TYR A 197 -16.44 12.72 3.97
C TYR A 197 -17.49 11.61 3.95
N THR A 198 -18.76 11.94 4.04
CA THR A 198 -19.88 10.99 4.16
C THR A 198 -20.66 10.78 2.87
N GLY A 199 -20.19 11.33 1.74
CA GLY A 199 -20.78 11.09 0.42
C GLY A 199 -20.49 9.67 -0.09
N ARG A 200 -21.12 9.30 -1.20
CA ARG A 200 -20.97 7.96 -1.82
C ARG A 200 -19.59 7.75 -2.48
N GLY A 201 -18.77 8.81 -2.59
CA GLY A 201 -17.47 8.73 -3.23
C GLY A 201 -17.52 8.65 -4.76
N THR A 202 -18.59 9.13 -5.39
CA THR A 202 -18.65 9.23 -6.85
C THR A 202 -18.00 10.51 -7.36
N SER A 203 -17.63 10.53 -8.64
CA SER A 203 -17.09 11.74 -9.28
C SER A 203 -18.08 12.92 -9.22
N ASP A 204 -19.38 12.66 -9.32
CA ASP A 204 -20.43 13.67 -9.19
C ASP A 204 -20.52 14.22 -7.76
N ASP A 205 -20.36 13.36 -6.75
CA ASP A 205 -20.34 13.79 -5.34
C ASP A 205 -19.14 14.72 -5.08
N PHE A 206 -17.95 14.40 -5.59
CA PHE A 206 -16.77 15.28 -5.45
C PHE A 206 -16.90 16.57 -6.26
N LYS A 207 -17.56 16.52 -7.42
CA LYS A 207 -17.88 17.73 -8.18
C LYS A 207 -18.82 18.65 -7.38
N ALA A 208 -19.89 18.12 -6.82
CA ALA A 208 -20.82 18.87 -5.98
C ALA A 208 -20.13 19.46 -4.74
N LEU A 209 -19.24 18.69 -4.10
CA LEU A 209 -18.41 19.14 -2.98
C LEU A 209 -17.57 20.37 -3.35
N VAL A 210 -16.81 20.25 -4.45
CA VAL A 210 -15.94 21.33 -4.95
C VAL A 210 -16.78 22.58 -5.25
N ASP A 211 -17.88 22.42 -5.96
CA ASP A 211 -18.79 23.52 -6.30
C ASP A 211 -19.35 24.22 -5.04
N SER A 212 -19.68 23.44 -4.00
CA SER A 212 -20.19 24.00 -2.75
C SER A 212 -19.15 24.80 -1.98
N LEU A 213 -17.92 24.25 -1.88
CA LEU A 213 -16.83 24.87 -1.11
C LEU A 213 -16.23 26.11 -1.82
N THR A 214 -16.33 26.19 -3.16
CA THR A 214 -15.82 27.33 -3.93
C THR A 214 -16.82 28.46 -4.08
N LYS A 215 -18.13 28.19 -4.00
CA LYS A 215 -19.19 29.24 -4.03
C LYS A 215 -19.24 30.03 -2.74
N THR A 216 -18.84 29.47 -1.61
CA THR A 216 -18.94 30.13 -0.28
C THR A 216 -17.84 31.18 -0.07
N HIS A 217 -16.89 31.35 -0.99
CA HIS A 217 -15.79 32.32 -0.92
C HIS A 217 -15.95 33.49 -1.93
N LYS A 218 -17.12 33.70 -2.52
CA LYS A 218 -17.51 34.90 -3.27
C LYS A 218 -18.49 35.76 -2.44
#